data_92bb24cd2724dde2d1430e37d9e46e47
#
_entry.id   92bb24cd2724dde2d1430e37d9e46e47
#
_cell.length_a   1.000
_cell.length_b   1.000
_cell.length_c   1.000
_cell.angle_alpha   90.00
_cell.angle_beta   90.00
_cell.angle_gamma   90.00
#
_symmetry.space_group_name_H-M   'P 1'
#
loop_
_entity.id
_entity.type
_entity.pdbx_description
1 polymer ?
#
loop_
_entity_poly.entity_id
_entity_poly.type
_entity_poly.pdbx_seq_one_letter_code
_entity_poly.pdbx_strand_id
1 'polypeptide(L)'
;MVEIPLTPAADHRSLLPEGAEATVDIPAEKMQFLKAAFDQMKEPFKQFVAETKPDWIVVDVISHWAAGVAREWQVPLVLFYAYSAAVCAFIGPSEYLAGDGRKRVRPSPESMTSPPEWFTIPSSVALRNHVAMLVHPGIYGNNGTDTGDAERCAQILESCHAIAVRSCREFECEYLNLWAGINSVPVIPVGLLPPEPPKEREAVVDGSWTEIFKWLDQQPPSSVVFVGFGSEYKLTKEQVHEISHGLELSNLPFLWAIRKPNWAANDLDIFPLGFTDRTSGRGKVCIGWAPQMEILGHKSIGGSLFHSGWGSVIETLQFGHCPVLLPFIIDQGLHARLLVEKGLGIEVERREDGSFTGNDIAEALRRAMVLQEGEGIRARAREAASVFGDRKLHDQYIAEFAEYLKHGAVQQG
;
A
#
# COMPACT_ATOMS: atom_id res chain seq x y z
N MET A 1 -1.59 -21.78 -12.99
CA MET A 1 -0.52 -21.02 -12.32
C MET A 1 0.76 -21.81 -12.49
N VAL A 2 1.86 -21.17 -12.88
CA VAL A 2 3.18 -21.80 -12.98
C VAL A 2 4.04 -21.22 -11.88
N GLU A 3 4.70 -22.10 -11.11
CA GLU A 3 5.58 -21.72 -10.03
C GLU A 3 7.01 -21.60 -10.57
N ILE A 4 7.64 -20.45 -10.37
CA ILE A 4 9.05 -20.23 -10.66
C ILE A 4 9.75 -20.04 -9.30
N PRO A 5 10.56 -21.00 -8.86
CA PRO A 5 11.16 -20.95 -7.53
C PRO A 5 12.19 -19.80 -7.45
N LEU A 6 12.17 -19.08 -6.34
CA LEU A 6 13.17 -18.08 -6.02
C LEU A 6 14.50 -18.79 -5.70
N THR A 7 15.50 -18.63 -6.56
CA THR A 7 16.81 -19.24 -6.38
C THR A 7 17.82 -18.15 -5.98
N PRO A 8 18.28 -18.11 -4.72
CA PRO A 8 19.33 -17.17 -4.33
C PRO A 8 20.59 -17.34 -5.17
N ALA A 9 21.22 -16.26 -5.58
CA ALA A 9 22.52 -16.31 -6.23
C ALA A 9 23.50 -17.11 -5.37
N ALA A 10 24.43 -17.85 -5.99
CA ALA A 10 25.32 -18.77 -5.29
C ALA A 10 26.08 -18.07 -4.14
N ASP A 11 26.47 -16.83 -4.34
CA ASP A 11 27.20 -16.00 -3.40
C ASP A 11 26.33 -15.46 -2.23
N HIS A 12 25.00 -15.50 -2.37
CA HIS A 12 24.05 -14.92 -1.41
C HIS A 12 23.19 -15.98 -0.69
N ARG A 13 23.35 -17.27 -0.99
CA ARG A 13 22.54 -18.36 -0.40
C ARG A 13 22.61 -18.41 1.13
N SER A 14 23.73 -17.99 1.71
CA SER A 14 23.92 -17.95 3.17
C SER A 14 23.39 -16.67 3.83
N LEU A 15 23.00 -15.68 3.04
CA LEU A 15 22.60 -14.35 3.52
C LEU A 15 21.09 -14.20 3.71
N LEU A 16 20.29 -15.02 3.02
CA LEU A 16 18.84 -15.12 3.23
C LEU A 16 18.51 -16.28 4.17
N PRO A 17 17.51 -16.15 5.04
CA PRO A 17 16.98 -17.28 5.79
C PRO A 17 16.45 -18.37 4.86
N GLU A 18 16.54 -19.63 5.29
CA GLU A 18 15.95 -20.73 4.54
C GLU A 18 14.42 -20.53 4.42
N GLY A 19 13.89 -20.65 3.20
CA GLY A 19 12.47 -20.47 2.91
C GLY A 19 12.01 -19.01 2.87
N ALA A 20 12.91 -18.02 2.90
CA ALA A 20 12.55 -16.61 2.73
C ALA A 20 12.20 -16.32 1.26
N GLU A 21 10.94 -15.96 0.99
CA GLU A 21 10.42 -15.69 -0.35
C GLU A 21 9.79 -14.29 -0.47
N ALA A 22 9.56 -13.61 0.66
CA ALA A 22 8.90 -12.32 0.70
C ALA A 22 9.61 -11.34 1.64
N THR A 23 9.33 -10.05 1.46
CA THR A 23 9.85 -8.96 2.29
C THR A 23 9.51 -9.11 3.77
N VAL A 24 8.37 -9.72 4.08
CA VAL A 24 7.93 -10.01 5.46
C VAL A 24 8.78 -11.06 6.18
N ASP A 25 9.49 -11.89 5.43
CA ASP A 25 10.30 -13.01 5.96
C ASP A 25 11.68 -12.56 6.39
N ILE A 26 12.08 -11.34 6.02
CA ILE A 26 13.44 -10.84 6.21
C ILE A 26 13.47 -9.46 6.90
N PRO A 27 14.55 -9.11 7.59
CA PRO A 27 14.78 -7.76 8.05
C PRO A 27 15.16 -6.83 6.88
N ALA A 28 14.91 -5.51 7.05
CA ALA A 28 15.08 -4.52 6.00
C ALA A 28 16.48 -4.48 5.37
N GLU A 29 17.53 -4.69 6.17
CA GLU A 29 18.93 -4.73 5.73
C GLU A 29 19.25 -5.91 4.79
N LYS A 30 18.39 -6.92 4.75
CA LYS A 30 18.52 -8.08 3.83
C LYS A 30 17.72 -7.94 2.54
N MET A 31 16.94 -6.86 2.37
CA MET A 31 16.10 -6.63 1.20
C MET A 31 16.87 -6.71 -0.12
N GLN A 32 18.11 -6.19 -0.14
CA GLN A 32 19.00 -6.26 -1.30
C GLN A 32 19.29 -7.70 -1.77
N PHE A 33 19.40 -8.65 -0.85
CA PHE A 33 19.66 -10.05 -1.20
C PHE A 33 18.42 -10.73 -1.76
N LEU A 34 17.23 -10.34 -1.28
CA LEU A 34 15.96 -10.80 -1.85
C LEU A 34 15.78 -10.26 -3.27
N LYS A 35 16.08 -8.98 -3.52
CA LYS A 35 16.06 -8.40 -4.87
C LYS A 35 17.05 -9.08 -5.80
N ALA A 36 18.27 -9.36 -5.35
CA ALA A 36 19.26 -10.08 -6.12
C ALA A 36 18.82 -11.52 -6.45
N ALA A 37 18.15 -12.19 -5.52
CA ALA A 37 17.55 -13.51 -5.77
C ALA A 37 16.39 -13.41 -6.78
N PHE A 38 15.55 -12.39 -6.69
CA PHE A 38 14.49 -12.13 -7.65
C PHE A 38 15.01 -11.87 -9.07
N ASP A 39 16.16 -11.22 -9.21
CA ASP A 39 16.78 -10.99 -10.51
C ASP A 39 17.25 -12.29 -11.19
N GLN A 40 17.50 -13.36 -10.43
CA GLN A 40 17.82 -14.68 -11.00
C GLN A 40 16.62 -15.37 -11.66
N MET A 41 15.39 -14.87 -11.42
CA MET A 41 14.18 -15.38 -12.08
C MET A 41 14.13 -15.03 -13.57
N LYS A 42 15.01 -14.17 -14.06
CA LYS A 42 15.08 -13.75 -15.48
C LYS A 42 15.18 -14.96 -16.43
N GLU A 43 16.11 -15.90 -16.18
CA GLU A 43 16.32 -17.02 -17.10
C GLU A 43 15.16 -18.04 -17.09
N PRO A 44 14.65 -18.49 -15.93
CA PRO A 44 13.44 -19.31 -15.89
C PRO A 44 12.22 -18.62 -16.52
N PHE A 45 12.05 -17.33 -16.30
CA PHE A 45 10.96 -16.57 -16.91
C PHE A 45 11.12 -16.48 -18.43
N LYS A 46 12.34 -16.25 -18.93
CA LYS A 46 12.64 -16.25 -20.37
C LYS A 46 12.28 -17.59 -21.01
N GLN A 47 12.63 -18.70 -20.37
CA GLN A 47 12.26 -20.04 -20.85
C GLN A 47 10.74 -20.20 -20.88
N PHE A 48 10.04 -19.78 -19.82
CA PHE A 48 8.58 -19.81 -19.74
C PHE A 48 7.92 -19.02 -20.89
N VAL A 49 8.41 -17.82 -21.19
CA VAL A 49 7.92 -17.01 -22.32
C VAL A 49 8.15 -17.71 -23.65
N ALA A 50 9.32 -18.31 -23.85
CA ALA A 50 9.64 -19.06 -25.06
C ALA A 50 8.70 -20.25 -25.31
N GLU A 51 8.33 -20.95 -24.24
CA GLU A 51 7.45 -22.14 -24.28
C GLU A 51 5.97 -21.76 -24.46
N THR A 52 5.52 -20.72 -23.75
CA THR A 52 4.09 -20.32 -23.70
C THR A 52 3.67 -19.37 -24.78
N LYS A 53 4.61 -18.55 -25.30
CA LYS A 53 4.38 -17.50 -26.30
C LYS A 53 3.15 -16.65 -25.96
N PRO A 54 3.15 -15.97 -24.81
CA PRO A 54 2.00 -15.18 -24.37
C PRO A 54 1.77 -13.99 -25.32
N ASP A 55 0.52 -13.56 -25.49
CA ASP A 55 0.17 -12.35 -26.26
C ASP A 55 0.64 -11.07 -25.57
N TRP A 56 0.72 -11.08 -24.24
CA TRP A 56 1.14 -9.95 -23.41
C TRP A 56 1.92 -10.41 -22.18
N ILE A 57 2.84 -9.57 -21.75
CA ILE A 57 3.51 -9.68 -20.44
C ILE A 57 3.04 -8.52 -19.57
N VAL A 58 2.52 -8.81 -18.37
CA VAL A 58 2.14 -7.79 -17.37
C VAL A 58 3.08 -7.92 -16.19
N VAL A 59 3.74 -6.83 -15.82
CA VAL A 59 4.76 -6.82 -14.75
C VAL A 59 4.57 -5.67 -13.78
N ASP A 60 5.08 -5.84 -12.56
CA ASP A 60 5.23 -4.78 -11.58
C ASP A 60 6.58 -4.04 -11.75
N VAL A 61 6.76 -2.94 -11.05
CA VAL A 61 7.90 -2.00 -11.11
C VAL A 61 9.27 -2.62 -10.85
N ILE A 62 9.35 -3.76 -10.17
CA ILE A 62 10.63 -4.39 -9.78
C ILE A 62 11.17 -5.32 -10.88
N SER A 63 10.33 -5.82 -11.76
CA SER A 63 10.66 -6.85 -12.76
C SER A 63 11.36 -6.27 -14.01
N HIS A 64 12.36 -5.41 -13.83
CA HIS A 64 13.03 -4.66 -14.92
C HIS A 64 13.62 -5.56 -16.02
N TRP A 65 14.12 -6.72 -15.65
CA TRP A 65 14.66 -7.73 -16.58
C TRP A 65 13.61 -8.28 -17.54
N ALA A 66 12.31 -8.21 -17.20
CA ALA A 66 11.24 -8.63 -18.09
C ALA A 66 11.14 -7.77 -19.35
N ALA A 67 11.54 -6.49 -19.29
CA ALA A 67 11.61 -5.60 -20.45
C ALA A 67 12.57 -6.15 -21.54
N GLY A 68 13.71 -6.70 -21.13
CA GLY A 68 14.66 -7.36 -22.04
C GLY A 68 14.09 -8.63 -22.66
N VAL A 69 13.42 -9.46 -21.86
CA VAL A 69 12.77 -10.70 -22.33
C VAL A 69 11.61 -10.38 -23.29
N ALA A 70 10.76 -9.42 -22.97
CA ALA A 70 9.67 -8.98 -23.82
C ALA A 70 10.16 -8.52 -25.19
N ARG A 71 11.24 -7.73 -25.24
CA ARG A 71 11.85 -7.27 -26.47
C ARG A 71 12.46 -8.40 -27.30
N GLU A 72 13.17 -9.34 -26.67
CA GLU A 72 13.80 -10.48 -27.34
C GLU A 72 12.76 -11.37 -28.03
N TRP A 73 11.62 -11.60 -27.38
CA TRP A 73 10.56 -12.45 -27.90
C TRP A 73 9.46 -11.68 -28.65
N GLN A 74 9.63 -10.35 -28.81
CA GLN A 74 8.65 -9.48 -29.47
C GLN A 74 7.24 -9.57 -28.85
N VAL A 75 7.17 -9.77 -27.52
CA VAL A 75 5.92 -9.80 -26.76
C VAL A 75 5.69 -8.41 -26.17
N PRO A 76 4.52 -7.78 -26.38
CA PRO A 76 4.24 -6.47 -25.79
C PRO A 76 4.16 -6.55 -24.26
N LEU A 77 4.60 -5.45 -23.62
CA LEU A 77 4.74 -5.34 -22.16
C LEU A 77 3.78 -4.30 -21.61
N VAL A 78 3.09 -4.63 -20.53
CA VAL A 78 2.30 -3.69 -19.71
C VAL A 78 2.96 -3.55 -18.35
N LEU A 79 3.19 -2.31 -17.91
CA LEU A 79 3.54 -2.01 -16.54
C LEU A 79 2.26 -1.86 -15.72
N PHE A 80 2.07 -2.69 -14.70
CA PHE A 80 0.97 -2.58 -13.75
C PHE A 80 1.44 -1.88 -12.47
N TYR A 81 0.87 -0.72 -12.20
CA TYR A 81 1.05 -0.02 -10.94
C TYR A 81 -0.05 -0.38 -9.95
N ALA A 82 0.32 -1.06 -8.86
CA ALA A 82 -0.57 -1.37 -7.75
C ALA A 82 -0.83 -0.17 -6.81
N TYR A 83 -0.34 1.00 -7.17
CA TYR A 83 -0.45 2.28 -6.44
C TYR A 83 -1.57 3.15 -7.00
N SER A 84 -1.91 4.24 -6.27
CA SER A 84 -2.81 5.27 -6.77
C SER A 84 -2.20 6.07 -7.93
N ALA A 85 -3.04 6.70 -8.75
CA ALA A 85 -2.56 7.54 -9.84
C ALA A 85 -1.72 8.74 -9.36
N ALA A 86 -2.04 9.29 -8.18
CA ALA A 86 -1.26 10.35 -7.56
C ALA A 86 0.17 9.91 -7.21
N VAL A 87 0.33 8.69 -6.70
CA VAL A 87 1.66 8.11 -6.42
C VAL A 87 2.43 7.89 -7.71
N CYS A 88 1.79 7.32 -8.74
CA CYS A 88 2.43 7.12 -10.05
C CYS A 88 2.91 8.46 -10.65
N ALA A 89 2.04 9.47 -10.64
CA ALA A 89 2.39 10.82 -11.10
C ALA A 89 3.52 11.45 -10.27
N PHE A 90 3.54 11.23 -8.95
CA PHE A 90 4.59 11.71 -8.07
C PHE A 90 5.94 11.02 -8.33
N ILE A 91 5.97 9.72 -8.61
CA ILE A 91 7.18 8.98 -9.02
C ILE A 91 7.75 9.59 -10.29
N GLY A 92 6.92 9.86 -11.30
CA GLY A 92 7.26 10.55 -12.51
C GLY A 92 7.69 9.64 -13.68
N PRO A 93 7.90 10.22 -14.87
CA PRO A 93 8.29 9.50 -16.07
C PRO A 93 9.75 9.04 -16.02
N SER A 94 10.13 8.11 -16.91
CA SER A 94 11.43 7.44 -16.92
C SER A 94 12.64 8.39 -16.97
N GLU A 95 12.52 9.51 -17.66
CA GLU A 95 13.61 10.50 -17.80
C GLU A 95 14.07 11.11 -16.47
N TYR A 96 13.20 11.12 -15.45
CA TYR A 96 13.51 11.62 -14.11
C TYR A 96 13.96 10.51 -13.13
N LEU A 97 13.85 9.28 -13.54
CA LEU A 97 14.23 8.10 -12.74
C LEU A 97 15.60 7.55 -13.16
N ALA A 98 15.95 7.61 -14.44
CA ALA A 98 17.18 7.05 -14.96
C ALA A 98 18.44 7.81 -14.51
N GLY A 99 19.55 7.03 -14.27
CA GLY A 99 20.75 7.54 -13.64
C GLY A 99 21.88 8.03 -14.57
N ASP A 100 21.86 7.74 -15.84
CA ASP A 100 22.98 7.83 -16.78
C ASP A 100 23.07 9.17 -17.55
N GLY A 101 23.29 10.24 -16.81
CA GLY A 101 23.44 11.58 -17.38
C GLY A 101 22.13 12.27 -17.74
N ARG A 102 21.00 11.65 -17.53
CA ARG A 102 19.69 12.29 -17.64
C ARG A 102 19.43 13.19 -16.43
N LYS A 103 18.64 14.22 -16.63
CA LYS A 103 18.33 15.19 -15.58
C LYS A 103 17.58 14.51 -14.43
N ARG A 104 18.23 14.27 -13.31
CA ARG A 104 17.56 13.85 -12.08
C ARG A 104 16.89 15.05 -11.44
N VAL A 105 15.58 15.06 -11.41
CA VAL A 105 14.82 16.15 -10.77
C VAL A 105 14.77 16.00 -9.25
N ARG A 106 15.12 14.83 -8.73
CA ARG A 106 15.12 14.55 -7.29
C ARG A 106 16.50 14.17 -6.77
N PRO A 107 17.42 15.15 -6.68
CA PRO A 107 18.82 14.89 -6.28
C PRO A 107 18.98 14.58 -4.80
N SER A 108 18.00 14.93 -3.97
CA SER A 108 18.06 14.77 -2.51
C SER A 108 16.68 14.45 -1.90
N PRO A 109 16.63 13.94 -0.66
CA PRO A 109 15.38 13.69 0.04
C PRO A 109 14.45 14.91 0.10
N GLU A 110 14.99 16.11 0.31
CA GLU A 110 14.22 17.35 0.40
C GLU A 110 13.42 17.63 -0.88
N SER A 111 13.95 17.20 -2.04
CA SER A 111 13.25 17.35 -3.33
C SER A 111 11.95 16.52 -3.42
N MET A 112 11.73 15.57 -2.48
CA MET A 112 10.50 14.79 -2.37
C MET A 112 9.47 15.40 -1.40
N THR A 113 9.79 16.53 -0.77
CA THR A 113 8.90 17.19 0.22
C THR A 113 7.93 18.20 -0.40
N SER A 114 7.98 18.34 -1.71
CA SER A 114 7.04 19.18 -2.48
C SER A 114 6.57 18.43 -3.74
N PRO A 115 5.41 18.78 -4.28
CA PRO A 115 4.98 18.28 -5.59
C PRO A 115 6.05 18.52 -6.64
N PRO A 116 6.30 17.59 -7.55
CA PRO A 116 7.33 17.72 -8.58
C PRO A 116 6.98 18.81 -9.62
N GLU A 117 8.02 19.30 -10.33
CA GLU A 117 7.88 20.40 -11.31
C GLU A 117 6.93 20.06 -12.48
N TRP A 118 6.69 18.79 -12.77
CA TRP A 118 5.74 18.37 -13.82
C TRP A 118 4.27 18.33 -13.36
N PHE A 119 4.00 18.64 -12.09
CA PHE A 119 2.60 18.79 -11.62
C PHE A 119 2.03 20.10 -12.16
N THR A 120 1.11 19.98 -13.11
CA THR A 120 0.39 21.12 -13.70
C THR A 120 -0.94 21.39 -13.00
N ILE A 121 -1.26 20.63 -11.97
CA ILE A 121 -2.45 20.76 -11.15
C ILE A 121 -2.06 21.17 -9.72
N PRO A 122 -2.92 21.90 -8.99
CA PRO A 122 -2.72 22.12 -7.57
C PRO A 122 -2.72 20.79 -6.81
N SER A 123 -1.69 20.54 -6.01
CA SER A 123 -1.59 19.35 -5.19
C SER A 123 -0.75 19.57 -3.95
N SER A 124 -1.07 18.85 -2.88
CA SER A 124 -0.29 18.74 -1.65
C SER A 124 0.37 17.36 -1.49
N VAL A 125 0.26 16.51 -2.52
CA VAL A 125 0.81 15.16 -2.50
C VAL A 125 2.34 15.23 -2.58
N ALA A 126 2.97 15.08 -1.43
CA ALA A 126 4.42 15.04 -1.27
C ALA A 126 4.77 14.30 0.04
N LEU A 127 6.00 13.85 0.19
CA LEU A 127 6.44 13.18 1.41
C LEU A 127 6.73 14.20 2.53
N ARG A 128 6.48 13.83 3.76
CA ARG A 128 7.03 14.56 4.91
C ARG A 128 8.55 14.33 4.96
N ASN A 129 9.29 15.29 5.51
CA ASN A 129 10.75 15.27 5.48
C ASN A 129 11.35 13.97 6.05
N HIS A 130 10.88 13.50 7.21
CA HIS A 130 11.38 12.26 7.82
C HIS A 130 11.11 11.01 6.95
N VAL A 131 10.00 10.99 6.20
CA VAL A 131 9.71 9.90 5.24
C VAL A 131 10.60 10.02 4.01
N ALA A 132 10.79 11.22 3.48
CA ALA A 132 11.67 11.47 2.34
C ALA A 132 13.12 11.04 2.64
N MET A 133 13.62 11.35 3.84
CA MET A 133 14.96 10.94 4.30
C MET A 133 15.12 9.41 4.36
N LEU A 134 14.05 8.69 4.69
CA LEU A 134 14.04 7.22 4.74
C LEU A 134 13.92 6.59 3.35
N VAL A 135 13.05 7.13 2.50
CA VAL A 135 12.62 6.52 1.23
C VAL A 135 13.60 6.84 0.08
N HIS A 136 14.09 8.08 0.01
CA HIS A 136 14.95 8.54 -1.10
C HIS A 136 16.21 7.68 -1.31
N PRO A 137 16.98 7.29 -0.27
CA PRO A 137 18.15 6.43 -0.46
C PRO A 137 17.80 5.05 -1.03
N GLY A 138 16.61 4.51 -0.69
CA GLY A 138 16.14 3.22 -1.20
C GLY A 138 15.76 3.28 -2.68
N ILE A 139 15.19 4.41 -3.14
CA ILE A 139 14.74 4.59 -4.52
C ILE A 139 15.93 4.98 -5.43
N TYR A 140 16.73 5.98 -5.04
CA TYR A 140 17.77 6.59 -5.88
C TYR A 140 19.19 6.19 -5.50
N GLY A 141 19.39 5.54 -4.38
CA GLY A 141 20.69 5.06 -3.90
C GLY A 141 21.10 3.74 -4.51
N ASN A 142 22.36 3.40 -4.33
CA ASN A 142 22.84 2.04 -4.59
C ASN A 142 22.41 1.16 -3.41
N ASN A 143 21.43 0.31 -3.64
CA ASN A 143 20.85 -0.57 -2.62
C ASN A 143 21.51 -1.96 -2.56
N GLY A 144 22.77 -2.06 -3.04
CA GLY A 144 23.56 -3.31 -3.04
C GLY A 144 23.19 -4.29 -4.15
N THR A 145 22.37 -3.86 -5.12
CA THR A 145 22.16 -4.55 -6.40
C THR A 145 22.79 -3.74 -7.52
N ASP A 146 23.03 -4.35 -8.69
CA ASP A 146 23.61 -3.66 -9.85
C ASP A 146 22.67 -2.55 -10.38
N THR A 147 21.36 -2.64 -10.08
CA THR A 147 20.32 -1.74 -10.59
C THR A 147 19.46 -1.21 -9.44
N GLY A 148 19.45 0.12 -9.23
CA GLY A 148 18.59 0.78 -8.23
C GLY A 148 17.11 0.74 -8.57
N ASP A 149 16.24 0.97 -7.61
CA ASP A 149 14.77 0.86 -7.82
C ASP A 149 14.24 1.88 -8.84
N ALA A 150 14.77 3.11 -8.83
CA ALA A 150 14.42 4.12 -9.83
C ALA A 150 14.81 3.68 -11.24
N GLU A 151 15.99 3.09 -11.39
CA GLU A 151 16.49 2.57 -12.66
C GLU A 151 15.66 1.38 -13.15
N ARG A 152 15.26 0.45 -12.24
CA ARG A 152 14.38 -0.68 -12.56
C ARG A 152 13.06 -0.18 -13.14
N CYS A 153 12.45 0.78 -12.46
CA CYS A 153 11.20 1.40 -12.89
C CYS A 153 11.34 2.10 -14.24
N ALA A 154 12.43 2.87 -14.44
CA ALA A 154 12.70 3.57 -15.69
C ALA A 154 12.81 2.60 -16.89
N GLN A 155 13.54 1.49 -16.73
CA GLN A 155 13.72 0.49 -17.81
C GLN A 155 12.39 -0.12 -18.25
N ILE A 156 11.45 -0.35 -17.32
CA ILE A 156 10.12 -0.86 -17.67
C ILE A 156 9.29 0.23 -18.35
N LEU A 157 9.28 1.46 -17.81
CA LEU A 157 8.54 2.59 -18.40
C LEU A 157 8.98 2.89 -19.83
N GLU A 158 10.28 2.78 -20.14
CA GLU A 158 10.83 2.98 -21.50
C GLU A 158 10.46 1.86 -22.47
N SER A 159 10.13 0.68 -21.95
CA SER A 159 9.91 -0.53 -22.75
C SER A 159 8.45 -0.95 -22.81
N CYS A 160 7.59 -0.44 -21.93
CA CYS A 160 6.20 -0.83 -21.90
C CYS A 160 5.40 -0.22 -23.06
N HIS A 161 4.33 -0.91 -23.46
CA HIS A 161 3.40 -0.48 -24.50
C HIS A 161 2.15 0.18 -23.91
N ALA A 162 1.89 -0.06 -22.62
CA ALA A 162 0.85 0.59 -21.84
C ALA A 162 1.20 0.55 -20.35
N ILE A 163 0.57 1.44 -19.59
CA ILE A 163 0.64 1.50 -18.15
C ILE A 163 -0.77 1.25 -17.61
N ALA A 164 -0.94 0.18 -16.86
CA ALA A 164 -2.17 -0.12 -16.12
C ALA A 164 -2.05 0.42 -14.69
N VAL A 165 -3.05 1.17 -14.22
CA VAL A 165 -2.99 1.81 -12.90
C VAL A 165 -4.18 1.36 -12.05
N ARG A 166 -3.93 0.94 -10.82
CA ARG A 166 -4.97 0.58 -9.83
C ARG A 166 -5.68 1.82 -9.30
N SER A 167 -6.45 2.46 -10.15
CA SER A 167 -7.20 3.68 -9.89
C SER A 167 -8.46 3.75 -10.77
N CYS A 168 -9.31 4.75 -10.54
CA CYS A 168 -10.50 5.01 -11.33
C CYS A 168 -10.71 6.52 -11.52
N ARG A 169 -11.43 6.91 -12.57
CA ARG A 169 -11.66 8.32 -12.92
C ARG A 169 -12.55 9.04 -11.90
N GLU A 170 -13.45 8.31 -11.28
CA GLU A 170 -14.39 8.83 -10.27
C GLU A 170 -13.67 9.32 -9.02
N PHE A 171 -12.45 8.82 -8.78
CA PHE A 171 -11.64 9.18 -7.61
C PHE A 171 -10.45 10.08 -7.95
N GLU A 172 -9.67 9.77 -9.00
CA GLU A 172 -8.38 10.42 -9.31
C GLU A 172 -8.29 10.92 -10.77
N CYS A 173 -9.38 11.42 -11.36
CA CYS A 173 -9.38 11.87 -12.76
C CYS A 173 -8.24 12.85 -13.06
N GLU A 174 -7.99 13.82 -12.19
CA GLU A 174 -6.95 14.84 -12.34
C GLU A 174 -5.54 14.23 -12.36
N TYR A 175 -5.26 13.24 -11.51
CA TYR A 175 -3.97 12.56 -11.46
C TYR A 175 -3.81 11.57 -12.62
N LEU A 176 -4.86 10.89 -13.04
CA LEU A 176 -4.84 10.03 -14.23
C LEU A 176 -4.55 10.85 -15.49
N ASN A 177 -5.18 12.03 -15.64
CA ASN A 177 -4.93 12.92 -16.76
C ASN A 177 -3.51 13.50 -16.74
N LEU A 178 -3.04 13.91 -15.56
CA LEU A 178 -1.66 14.38 -15.38
C LEU A 178 -0.67 13.26 -15.75
N TRP A 179 -0.87 12.05 -15.24
CA TRP A 179 0.01 10.91 -15.51
C TRP A 179 0.00 10.53 -17.00
N ALA A 180 -1.17 10.51 -17.64
CA ALA A 180 -1.27 10.30 -19.08
C ALA A 180 -0.58 11.40 -19.90
N GLY A 181 -0.62 12.64 -19.45
CA GLY A 181 -0.01 13.78 -20.15
C GLY A 181 1.51 13.81 -20.13
N ILE A 182 2.15 13.13 -19.20
CA ILE A 182 3.62 13.09 -19.05
C ILE A 182 4.25 11.76 -19.52
N ASN A 183 3.45 10.82 -19.99
CA ASN A 183 3.92 9.55 -20.53
C ASN A 183 3.66 9.48 -22.05
N SER A 184 4.52 8.77 -22.76
CA SER A 184 4.41 8.55 -24.20
C SER A 184 3.49 7.39 -24.57
N VAL A 185 3.11 6.56 -23.61
CA VAL A 185 2.26 5.37 -23.79
C VAL A 185 0.92 5.53 -23.09
N PRO A 186 -0.12 4.79 -23.53
CA PRO A 186 -1.43 4.86 -22.90
C PRO A 186 -1.39 4.53 -21.40
N VAL A 187 -2.03 5.37 -20.59
CA VAL A 187 -2.28 5.14 -19.16
C VAL A 187 -3.72 4.70 -18.99
N ILE A 188 -3.93 3.48 -18.53
CA ILE A 188 -5.23 2.81 -18.46
C ILE A 188 -5.59 2.55 -17.01
N PRO A 189 -6.63 3.18 -16.46
CA PRO A 189 -7.13 2.81 -15.14
C PRO A 189 -7.80 1.43 -15.21
N VAL A 190 -7.51 0.57 -14.25
CA VAL A 190 -8.08 -0.78 -14.16
C VAL A 190 -9.07 -0.94 -12.99
N GLY A 191 -9.55 0.18 -12.47
CA GLY A 191 -10.37 0.21 -11.27
C GLY A 191 -9.57 0.07 -9.99
N LEU A 192 -10.24 0.18 -8.86
CA LEU A 192 -9.61 0.08 -7.53
C LEU A 192 -9.36 -1.37 -7.11
N LEU A 193 -9.98 -2.33 -7.78
CA LEU A 193 -9.89 -3.77 -7.49
C LEU A 193 -10.21 -4.07 -6.00
N PRO A 194 -11.36 -3.63 -5.48
CA PRO A 194 -11.73 -3.91 -4.11
C PRO A 194 -11.90 -5.41 -3.88
N PRO A 195 -11.44 -5.94 -2.73
CA PRO A 195 -11.67 -7.34 -2.40
C PRO A 195 -13.17 -7.64 -2.26
N GLU A 196 -13.56 -8.91 -2.45
CA GLU A 196 -14.95 -9.30 -2.25
C GLU A 196 -15.37 -9.09 -0.79
N PRO A 197 -16.53 -8.45 -0.55
CA PRO A 197 -17.11 -8.46 0.78
C PRO A 197 -17.36 -9.90 1.23
N PRO A 198 -17.21 -10.21 2.51
CA PRO A 198 -17.46 -11.56 3.02
C PRO A 198 -18.91 -11.97 2.76
N LYS A 199 -19.12 -13.15 2.18
CA LYS A 199 -20.46 -13.63 1.78
C LYS A 199 -21.30 -14.11 2.96
N GLU A 200 -20.67 -14.70 3.99
CA GLU A 200 -21.32 -15.12 5.26
C GLU A 200 -20.25 -15.29 6.35
N ARG A 201 -20.64 -15.00 7.61
CA ARG A 201 -19.75 -15.13 8.80
C ARG A 201 -19.31 -16.57 9.10
N GLU A 202 -20.01 -17.58 8.56
CA GLU A 202 -19.87 -18.96 9.01
C GLU A 202 -18.60 -19.68 8.60
N ALA A 203 -17.90 -19.20 7.57
CA ALA A 203 -16.80 -19.94 6.95
C ALA A 203 -15.39 -19.63 7.54
N VAL A 204 -15.23 -18.58 8.34
CA VAL A 204 -13.89 -18.03 8.69
C VAL A 204 -13.61 -18.03 10.20
N VAL A 205 -14.57 -18.38 11.03
CA VAL A 205 -14.50 -18.07 12.46
C VAL A 205 -14.16 -19.31 13.29
N ASP A 206 -12.89 -19.44 13.67
CA ASP A 206 -12.53 -20.32 14.78
C ASP A 206 -13.11 -19.77 16.11
N GLY A 207 -13.09 -20.57 17.17
CA GLY A 207 -13.73 -20.21 18.43
C GLY A 207 -13.28 -18.87 19.03
N SER A 208 -12.07 -18.39 18.73
CA SER A 208 -11.51 -17.12 19.27
C SER A 208 -12.20 -15.89 18.66
N TRP A 209 -12.48 -15.93 17.35
CA TRP A 209 -13.15 -14.84 16.64
C TRP A 209 -14.63 -14.75 16.95
N THR A 210 -15.27 -15.86 17.32
CA THR A 210 -16.67 -15.86 17.74
C THR A 210 -16.93 -14.90 18.91
N GLU A 211 -16.07 -14.88 19.93
CA GLU A 211 -16.22 -13.98 21.08
C GLU A 211 -15.96 -12.51 20.71
N ILE A 212 -15.05 -12.26 19.76
CA ILE A 212 -14.79 -10.90 19.29
C ILE A 212 -15.98 -10.37 18.50
N PHE A 213 -16.56 -11.16 17.60
CA PHE A 213 -17.75 -10.74 16.85
C PHE A 213 -18.97 -10.55 17.76
N LYS A 214 -19.17 -11.39 18.80
CA LYS A 214 -20.19 -11.15 19.82
C LYS A 214 -19.98 -9.81 20.55
N TRP A 215 -18.73 -9.46 20.85
CA TRP A 215 -18.41 -8.16 21.45
C TRP A 215 -18.69 -7.01 20.46
N LEU A 216 -18.33 -7.14 19.19
CA LEU A 216 -18.64 -6.16 18.14
C LEU A 216 -20.16 -5.98 17.99
N ASP A 217 -20.94 -7.06 18.03
CA ASP A 217 -22.42 -7.01 17.97
C ASP A 217 -23.07 -6.20 19.10
N GLN A 218 -22.40 -6.09 20.24
CA GLN A 218 -22.85 -5.30 21.39
C GLN A 218 -22.49 -3.81 21.29
N GLN A 219 -21.61 -3.43 20.33
CA GLN A 219 -21.20 -2.04 20.18
C GLN A 219 -22.20 -1.25 19.31
N PRO A 220 -22.39 0.03 19.59
CA PRO A 220 -23.19 0.90 18.73
C PRO A 220 -22.68 0.92 17.28
N PRO A 221 -23.54 1.17 16.29
CA PRO A 221 -23.10 1.34 14.91
C PRO A 221 -22.05 2.44 14.77
N SER A 222 -21.03 2.19 13.95
CA SER A 222 -19.94 3.14 13.62
C SER A 222 -19.20 3.72 14.84
N SER A 223 -19.11 2.97 15.95
CA SER A 223 -18.49 3.44 17.21
C SER A 223 -17.09 2.88 17.46
N VAL A 224 -16.72 1.77 16.82
CA VAL A 224 -15.48 1.05 17.07
C VAL A 224 -14.42 1.46 16.06
N VAL A 225 -13.18 1.67 16.54
CA VAL A 225 -11.99 1.85 15.71
C VAL A 225 -11.34 0.50 15.46
N PHE A 226 -11.15 0.14 14.19
CA PHE A 226 -10.26 -0.95 13.83
C PHE A 226 -8.82 -0.45 13.75
N VAL A 227 -7.88 -1.18 14.36
CA VAL A 227 -6.45 -0.83 14.36
C VAL A 227 -5.67 -1.97 13.72
N GLY A 228 -4.97 -1.69 12.60
CA GLY A 228 -4.18 -2.71 11.92
C GLY A 228 -3.11 -2.09 11.00
N PHE A 229 -1.87 -2.56 11.12
CA PHE A 229 -0.73 -2.00 10.38
C PHE A 229 -0.18 -2.94 9.29
N GLY A 230 -0.98 -3.91 8.86
CA GLY A 230 -0.59 -4.86 7.81
C GLY A 230 0.55 -5.80 8.23
N SER A 231 1.26 -6.33 7.24
CA SER A 231 2.33 -7.31 7.44
C SER A 231 3.72 -6.76 7.15
N GLU A 232 3.83 -5.72 6.32
CA GLU A 232 5.11 -5.23 5.80
C GLU A 232 5.90 -4.42 6.82
N TYR A 233 5.24 -3.55 7.58
CA TYR A 233 5.91 -2.72 8.58
C TYR A 233 5.81 -3.34 9.97
N LYS A 234 6.96 -3.50 10.62
CA LYS A 234 7.07 -4.02 11.99
C LYS A 234 7.21 -2.84 12.95
N LEU A 235 6.17 -2.56 13.71
CA LEU A 235 6.17 -1.49 14.71
C LEU A 235 7.26 -1.70 15.77
N THR A 236 7.96 -0.63 16.12
CA THR A 236 8.88 -0.65 17.27
C THR A 236 8.12 -0.70 18.60
N LYS A 237 8.83 -1.01 19.68
CA LYS A 237 8.23 -1.04 21.02
C LYS A 237 7.62 0.31 21.39
N GLU A 238 8.37 1.38 21.15
CA GLU A 238 7.97 2.75 21.41
C GLU A 238 6.69 3.11 20.63
N GLN A 239 6.63 2.76 19.36
CA GLN A 239 5.45 3.01 18.51
C GLN A 239 4.22 2.24 19.02
N VAL A 240 4.37 0.97 19.38
CA VAL A 240 3.27 0.19 19.97
C VAL A 240 2.80 0.81 21.28
N HIS A 241 3.72 1.29 22.12
CA HIS A 241 3.38 1.92 23.39
C HIS A 241 2.66 3.26 23.19
N GLU A 242 3.09 4.11 22.24
CA GLU A 242 2.41 5.36 21.94
C GLU A 242 1.02 5.14 21.33
N ILE A 243 0.86 4.13 20.45
CA ILE A 243 -0.45 3.75 19.94
C ILE A 243 -1.36 3.26 21.08
N SER A 244 -0.82 2.44 21.98
CA SER A 244 -1.57 1.98 23.17
C SER A 244 -2.07 3.14 24.01
N HIS A 245 -1.18 4.09 24.35
CA HIS A 245 -1.54 5.30 25.09
C HIS A 245 -2.61 6.12 24.36
N GLY A 246 -2.49 6.26 23.05
CA GLY A 246 -3.47 6.96 22.23
C GLY A 246 -4.86 6.32 22.26
N LEU A 247 -4.92 5.00 22.19
CA LEU A 247 -6.17 4.23 22.33
C LEU A 247 -6.77 4.40 23.73
N GLU A 248 -5.94 4.39 24.78
CA GLU A 248 -6.42 4.69 26.14
C GLU A 248 -6.99 6.10 26.26
N LEU A 249 -6.23 7.10 25.81
CA LEU A 249 -6.59 8.52 25.90
C LEU A 249 -7.77 8.90 25.01
N SER A 250 -7.98 8.23 23.89
CA SER A 250 -9.13 8.47 23.01
C SER A 250 -10.47 8.17 23.68
N ASN A 251 -10.47 7.25 24.62
CA ASN A 251 -11.64 6.70 25.28
C ASN A 251 -12.68 6.08 24.33
N LEU A 252 -12.27 5.69 23.11
CA LEU A 252 -13.13 5.05 22.12
C LEU A 252 -13.07 3.52 22.23
N PRO A 253 -14.13 2.80 21.84
CA PRO A 253 -14.05 1.37 21.62
C PRO A 253 -13.09 1.06 20.47
N PHE A 254 -12.28 0.00 20.62
CA PHE A 254 -11.34 -0.40 19.58
C PHE A 254 -11.15 -1.91 19.48
N LEU A 255 -10.81 -2.37 18.27
CA LEU A 255 -10.34 -3.71 17.99
C LEU A 255 -8.96 -3.59 17.33
N TRP A 256 -7.91 -4.06 18.01
CA TRP A 256 -6.54 -4.00 17.50
C TRP A 256 -6.05 -5.38 17.08
N ALA A 257 -5.81 -5.56 15.77
CA ALA A 257 -5.13 -6.72 15.22
C ALA A 257 -3.64 -6.40 15.07
N ILE A 258 -2.79 -7.13 15.78
CA ILE A 258 -1.33 -6.95 15.77
C ILE A 258 -0.62 -8.29 15.58
N ARG A 259 0.35 -8.34 14.66
CA ARG A 259 1.29 -9.47 14.61
C ARG A 259 2.29 -9.34 15.76
N LYS A 260 2.62 -10.47 16.40
CA LYS A 260 3.62 -10.48 17.47
C LYS A 260 4.95 -9.89 16.95
N PRO A 261 5.41 -8.75 17.51
CA PRO A 261 6.67 -8.15 17.10
C PRO A 261 7.86 -9.01 17.52
N ASN A 262 8.94 -9.02 16.74
CA ASN A 262 10.13 -9.84 17.01
C ASN A 262 10.86 -9.44 18.31
N TRP A 263 10.67 -8.20 18.78
CA TRP A 263 11.26 -7.72 20.04
C TRP A 263 10.49 -8.18 21.30
N ALA A 264 9.27 -8.71 21.16
CA ALA A 264 8.47 -9.19 22.30
C ALA A 264 8.77 -10.67 22.57
N ALA A 265 9.28 -10.98 23.75
CA ALA A 265 9.57 -12.35 24.14
C ALA A 265 8.27 -13.18 24.27
N ASN A 266 7.24 -12.58 24.85
CA ASN A 266 5.91 -13.17 25.00
C ASN A 266 4.82 -12.12 24.69
N ASP A 267 3.55 -12.53 24.68
CA ASP A 267 2.43 -11.66 24.29
C ASP A 267 2.17 -10.55 25.34
N LEU A 268 2.57 -10.76 26.58
CA LEU A 268 2.42 -9.77 27.66
C LEU A 268 3.41 -8.60 27.52
N ASP A 269 4.51 -8.82 26.81
CA ASP A 269 5.56 -7.80 26.61
C ASP A 269 5.21 -6.82 25.47
N ILE A 270 4.16 -7.11 24.67
CA ILE A 270 3.80 -6.29 23.51
C ILE A 270 3.30 -4.92 23.94
N PHE A 271 2.48 -4.86 24.98
CA PHE A 271 1.79 -3.65 25.40
C PHE A 271 2.37 -3.07 26.69
N PRO A 272 2.12 -1.78 26.98
CA PRO A 272 2.42 -1.21 28.29
C PRO A 272 1.74 -2.00 29.41
N LEU A 273 2.44 -2.12 30.55
CA LEU A 273 1.94 -2.85 31.70
C LEU A 273 0.51 -2.41 32.08
N GLY A 274 -0.41 -3.36 32.17
CA GLY A 274 -1.81 -3.14 32.54
C GLY A 274 -2.68 -2.51 31.44
N PHE A 275 -2.19 -2.33 30.21
CA PHE A 275 -2.97 -1.77 29.11
C PHE A 275 -4.25 -2.57 28.83
N THR A 276 -4.15 -3.88 28.70
CA THR A 276 -5.29 -4.77 28.43
C THR A 276 -6.32 -4.73 29.57
N ASP A 277 -5.87 -4.64 30.82
CA ASP A 277 -6.77 -4.55 31.97
C ASP A 277 -7.51 -3.21 32.00
N ARG A 278 -6.80 -2.09 31.82
CA ARG A 278 -7.40 -0.74 31.80
C ARG A 278 -8.36 -0.52 30.63
N THR A 279 -8.19 -1.26 29.53
CA THR A 279 -9.03 -1.13 28.33
C THR A 279 -10.05 -2.27 28.18
N SER A 280 -10.08 -3.26 29.06
CA SER A 280 -10.86 -4.50 28.96
C SER A 280 -12.37 -4.28 28.69
N GLY A 281 -12.95 -3.18 29.20
CA GLY A 281 -14.36 -2.82 29.02
C GLY A 281 -14.71 -2.29 27.62
N ARG A 282 -13.72 -1.81 26.83
CA ARG A 282 -13.94 -1.15 25.54
C ARG A 282 -12.97 -1.53 24.44
N GLY A 283 -11.91 -2.27 24.76
CA GLY A 283 -10.87 -2.68 23.81
C GLY A 283 -10.78 -4.19 23.66
N LYS A 284 -10.52 -4.63 22.47
CA LYS A 284 -10.14 -6.00 22.15
C LYS A 284 -8.81 -5.98 21.40
N VAL A 285 -7.92 -6.92 21.76
CA VAL A 285 -6.64 -7.12 21.09
C VAL A 285 -6.56 -8.54 20.54
N CYS A 286 -6.16 -8.66 19.30
CA CYS A 286 -5.92 -9.94 18.62
C CYS A 286 -4.47 -10.00 18.19
N ILE A 287 -3.73 -11.00 18.68
CA ILE A 287 -2.35 -11.23 18.30
C ILE A 287 -2.32 -12.32 17.23
N GLY A 288 -1.82 -11.97 16.04
CA GLY A 288 -1.74 -12.89 14.90
C GLY A 288 -2.59 -12.46 13.70
N TRP A 289 -3.12 -13.43 12.99
CA TRP A 289 -3.97 -13.20 11.82
C TRP A 289 -5.37 -12.73 12.23
N ALA A 290 -5.95 -11.83 11.42
CA ALA A 290 -7.30 -11.30 11.62
C ALA A 290 -8.12 -11.38 10.33
N PRO A 291 -9.40 -11.75 10.39
CA PRO A 291 -10.33 -11.71 9.26
C PRO A 291 -10.72 -10.25 8.95
N GLN A 292 -9.80 -9.52 8.30
CA GLN A 292 -9.87 -8.06 8.17
C GLN A 292 -11.13 -7.59 7.44
N MET A 293 -11.53 -8.31 6.40
CA MET A 293 -12.70 -7.93 5.60
C MET A 293 -13.99 -8.11 6.38
N GLU A 294 -14.11 -9.17 7.17
CA GLU A 294 -15.27 -9.45 8.03
C GLU A 294 -15.36 -8.40 9.16
N ILE A 295 -14.20 -7.99 9.69
CA ILE A 295 -14.14 -6.92 10.69
C ILE A 295 -14.57 -5.59 10.07
N LEU A 296 -13.95 -5.18 8.97
CA LEU A 296 -14.27 -3.93 8.28
C LEU A 296 -15.73 -3.90 7.79
N GLY A 297 -16.29 -5.04 7.36
CA GLY A 297 -17.70 -5.17 7.01
C GLY A 297 -18.68 -5.12 8.19
N HIS A 298 -18.18 -5.07 9.43
CA HIS A 298 -19.06 -5.08 10.60
C HIS A 298 -19.66 -3.70 10.88
N LYS A 299 -20.99 -3.63 11.12
CA LYS A 299 -21.75 -2.38 11.33
C LYS A 299 -21.24 -1.49 12.46
N SER A 300 -20.54 -2.04 13.45
CA SER A 300 -20.01 -1.27 14.59
C SER A 300 -18.70 -0.55 14.27
N ILE A 301 -17.98 -0.95 13.20
CA ILE A 301 -16.76 -0.28 12.79
C ILE A 301 -17.13 1.05 12.12
N GLY A 302 -16.49 2.14 12.54
CA GLY A 302 -16.74 3.48 11.99
C GLY A 302 -15.47 4.19 11.52
N GLY A 303 -14.30 3.70 11.92
CA GLY A 303 -13.01 4.24 11.52
C GLY A 303 -11.91 3.21 11.63
N SER A 304 -10.78 3.49 10.97
CA SER A 304 -9.62 2.60 10.98
C SER A 304 -8.33 3.39 11.19
N LEU A 305 -7.48 2.96 12.12
CA LEU A 305 -6.12 3.46 12.30
C LEU A 305 -5.14 2.50 11.63
N PHE A 306 -4.46 2.96 10.59
CA PHE A 306 -3.59 2.12 9.78
C PHE A 306 -2.49 2.89 9.04
N HIS A 307 -1.60 2.17 8.38
CA HIS A 307 -0.39 2.69 7.75
C HIS A 307 -0.58 3.35 6.37
N SER A 308 -1.82 3.49 5.86
CA SER A 308 -2.15 4.07 4.54
C SER A 308 -1.59 3.35 3.31
N GLY A 309 -1.31 2.04 3.37
CA GLY A 309 -1.08 1.22 2.18
C GLY A 309 -2.31 1.20 1.28
N TRP A 310 -2.12 1.24 -0.07
CA TRP A 310 -3.22 1.44 -1.02
C TRP A 310 -4.34 0.38 -0.92
N GLY A 311 -3.97 -0.89 -0.71
CA GLY A 311 -4.95 -1.95 -0.46
C GLY A 311 -5.83 -1.66 0.75
N SER A 312 -5.23 -1.30 1.89
CA SER A 312 -5.96 -1.00 3.13
C SER A 312 -6.80 0.28 3.03
N VAL A 313 -6.37 1.27 2.23
CA VAL A 313 -7.19 2.45 1.91
C VAL A 313 -8.47 2.02 1.19
N ILE A 314 -8.34 1.20 0.15
CA ILE A 314 -9.49 0.69 -0.62
C ILE A 314 -10.42 -0.13 0.29
N GLU A 315 -9.87 -1.05 1.08
CA GLU A 315 -10.61 -1.88 2.02
C GLU A 315 -11.36 -1.06 3.09
N THR A 316 -10.77 0.03 3.56
CA THR A 316 -11.40 0.92 4.55
C THR A 316 -12.52 1.74 3.92
N LEU A 317 -12.25 2.37 2.78
CA LEU A 317 -13.19 3.30 2.13
C LEU A 317 -14.36 2.58 1.45
N GLN A 318 -14.21 1.31 1.01
CA GLN A 318 -15.36 0.57 0.45
C GLN A 318 -16.49 0.36 1.46
N PHE A 319 -16.20 0.42 2.76
CA PHE A 319 -17.21 0.38 3.82
C PHE A 319 -17.57 1.77 4.38
N GLY A 320 -16.98 2.84 3.84
CA GLY A 320 -17.24 4.22 4.25
C GLY A 320 -16.68 4.60 5.61
N HIS A 321 -15.67 3.89 6.10
CA HIS A 321 -15.01 4.19 7.37
C HIS A 321 -14.09 5.40 7.24
N CYS A 322 -13.98 6.20 8.31
CA CYS A 322 -13.07 7.32 8.35
C CYS A 322 -11.62 6.84 8.58
N PRO A 323 -10.69 7.02 7.61
CA PRO A 323 -9.29 6.68 7.77
C PRO A 323 -8.56 7.60 8.75
N VAL A 324 -7.85 7.01 9.72
CA VAL A 324 -6.82 7.66 10.53
C VAL A 324 -5.48 7.11 10.07
N LEU A 325 -4.63 7.98 9.54
CA LEU A 325 -3.48 7.63 8.72
C LEU A 325 -2.18 7.82 9.51
N LEU A 326 -1.41 6.74 9.64
CA LEU A 326 -0.12 6.75 10.31
C LEU A 326 0.94 6.07 9.42
N PRO A 327 1.39 6.74 8.34
CA PRO A 327 2.30 6.17 7.36
C PRO A 327 3.71 5.96 7.93
N PHE A 328 4.41 4.92 7.46
CA PHE A 328 5.77 4.60 7.89
C PHE A 328 6.76 4.50 6.73
N ILE A 329 6.42 3.84 5.62
CA ILE A 329 7.35 3.48 4.56
C ILE A 329 6.79 3.75 3.15
N ILE A 330 7.66 3.92 2.19
CA ILE A 330 7.44 3.92 0.72
C ILE A 330 6.30 4.88 0.29
N ASP A 331 5.27 4.34 -0.33
CA ASP A 331 4.11 5.03 -0.90
C ASP A 331 3.09 5.50 0.14
N GLN A 332 3.15 4.95 1.36
CA GLN A 332 2.17 5.19 2.41
C GLN A 332 2.01 6.69 2.75
N GLY A 333 3.13 7.43 2.77
CA GLY A 333 3.12 8.88 3.01
C GLY A 333 2.39 9.64 1.90
N LEU A 334 2.54 9.23 0.66
CA LEU A 334 1.87 9.87 -0.48
C LEU A 334 0.36 9.57 -0.48
N HIS A 335 -0.05 8.34 -0.18
CA HIS A 335 -1.46 7.98 -0.04
C HIS A 335 -2.12 8.74 1.12
N ALA A 336 -1.41 8.90 2.25
CA ALA A 336 -1.91 9.72 3.36
C ALA A 336 -2.15 11.17 2.92
N ARG A 337 -1.21 11.78 2.20
CA ARG A 337 -1.36 13.15 1.68
C ARG A 337 -2.51 13.26 0.67
N LEU A 338 -2.66 12.27 -0.23
CA LEU A 338 -3.79 12.22 -1.16
C LEU A 338 -5.12 12.18 -0.42
N LEU A 339 -5.27 11.33 0.58
CA LEU A 339 -6.53 11.24 1.35
C LEU A 339 -6.83 12.50 2.15
N VAL A 340 -5.81 13.15 2.71
CA VAL A 340 -5.97 14.46 3.37
C VAL A 340 -6.38 15.53 2.37
N GLU A 341 -5.75 15.59 1.20
CA GLU A 341 -6.10 16.53 0.11
C GLU A 341 -7.54 16.35 -0.36
N LYS A 342 -7.98 15.11 -0.52
CA LYS A 342 -9.37 14.75 -0.87
C LYS A 342 -10.35 14.96 0.30
N GLY A 343 -9.85 15.24 1.50
CA GLY A 343 -10.67 15.37 2.72
C GLY A 343 -11.33 14.07 3.14
N LEU A 344 -10.71 12.93 2.85
CA LEU A 344 -11.20 11.57 3.12
C LEU A 344 -10.56 10.93 4.35
N GLY A 345 -9.50 11.51 4.90
CA GLY A 345 -8.80 10.95 6.05
C GLY A 345 -8.15 12.00 6.93
N ILE A 346 -7.71 11.56 8.10
CA ILE A 346 -6.98 12.37 9.08
C ILE A 346 -5.61 11.74 9.28
N GLU A 347 -4.56 12.48 8.95
CA GLU A 347 -3.19 12.05 9.22
C GLU A 347 -2.84 12.39 10.66
N VAL A 348 -2.25 11.43 11.39
CA VAL A 348 -1.73 11.66 12.74
C VAL A 348 -0.58 12.65 12.67
N GLU A 349 -0.62 13.69 13.50
CA GLU A 349 0.46 14.68 13.57
C GLU A 349 1.76 14.02 14.05
N ARG A 350 2.87 14.47 13.44
CA ARG A 350 4.22 14.00 13.77
C ARG A 350 5.17 15.17 13.93
N ARG A 351 6.18 14.99 14.76
CA ARG A 351 7.30 15.89 14.87
C ARG A 351 8.20 15.81 13.62
N GLU A 352 9.15 16.71 13.49
CA GLU A 352 10.07 16.75 12.34
C GLU A 352 10.91 15.46 12.21
N ASP A 353 11.23 14.81 13.32
CA ASP A 353 11.95 13.53 13.38
C ASP A 353 11.07 12.31 13.05
N GLY A 354 9.78 12.53 12.78
CA GLY A 354 8.79 11.49 12.50
C GLY A 354 8.20 10.81 13.73
N SER A 355 8.58 11.20 14.94
CA SER A 355 7.98 10.69 16.17
C SER A 355 6.56 11.23 16.37
N PHE A 356 5.74 10.48 17.09
CA PHE A 356 4.38 10.83 17.48
C PHE A 356 4.14 10.40 18.93
N THR A 357 3.10 10.92 19.53
CA THR A 357 2.72 10.60 20.91
C THR A 357 1.30 10.02 20.99
N GLY A 358 0.97 9.41 22.11
CA GLY A 358 -0.40 8.97 22.39
C GLY A 358 -1.43 10.10 22.30
N ASN A 359 -1.05 11.34 22.61
CA ASN A 359 -1.95 12.50 22.44
C ASN A 359 -2.28 12.74 20.97
N ASP A 360 -1.29 12.67 20.07
CA ASP A 360 -1.49 12.88 18.63
C ASP A 360 -2.42 11.79 18.05
N ILE A 361 -2.24 10.55 18.49
CA ILE A 361 -3.13 9.42 18.12
C ILE A 361 -4.55 9.66 18.66
N ALA A 362 -4.69 10.01 19.93
CA ALA A 362 -5.98 10.22 20.57
C ALA A 362 -6.76 11.38 19.94
N GLU A 363 -6.07 12.46 19.60
CA GLU A 363 -6.64 13.61 18.89
C GLU A 363 -7.17 13.20 17.52
N ALA A 364 -6.34 12.55 16.69
CA ALA A 364 -6.74 12.10 15.37
C ALA A 364 -7.93 11.12 15.43
N LEU A 365 -7.92 10.17 16.37
CA LEU A 365 -9.02 9.24 16.59
C LEU A 365 -10.33 9.96 17.00
N ARG A 366 -10.27 10.91 17.93
CA ARG A 366 -11.46 11.67 18.34
C ARG A 366 -12.01 12.51 17.20
N ARG A 367 -11.16 13.16 16.41
CA ARG A 367 -11.59 13.90 15.21
C ARG A 367 -12.26 12.98 14.21
N ALA A 368 -11.69 11.79 13.96
CA ALA A 368 -12.26 10.82 13.05
C ALA A 368 -13.61 10.27 13.51
N MET A 369 -13.83 10.10 14.82
CA MET A 369 -14.96 9.32 15.30
C MET A 369 -16.08 10.16 15.93
N VAL A 370 -15.75 11.24 16.66
CA VAL A 370 -16.75 11.89 17.54
C VAL A 370 -16.76 13.41 17.47
N LEU A 371 -15.64 14.08 17.21
CA LEU A 371 -15.62 15.54 17.22
C LEU A 371 -16.36 16.13 16.02
N GLN A 372 -17.05 17.27 16.25
CA GLN A 372 -17.85 17.94 15.23
C GLN A 372 -17.01 18.39 14.01
N GLU A 373 -15.78 18.83 14.24
CA GLU A 373 -14.86 19.24 13.18
C GLU A 373 -14.48 18.11 12.20
N GLY A 374 -14.60 16.86 12.61
CA GLY A 374 -14.39 15.68 11.77
C GLY A 374 -15.62 15.25 10.95
N GLU A 375 -16.81 15.85 11.17
CA GLU A 375 -18.05 15.38 10.52
C GLU A 375 -17.98 15.48 8.99
N GLY A 376 -17.38 16.56 8.46
CA GLY A 376 -17.21 16.69 7.01
C GLY A 376 -16.35 15.58 6.39
N ILE A 377 -15.33 15.08 7.13
CA ILE A 377 -14.46 13.98 6.67
C ILE A 377 -15.23 12.68 6.73
N ARG A 378 -15.94 12.40 7.83
CA ARG A 378 -16.80 11.20 7.96
C ARG A 378 -17.88 11.14 6.88
N ALA A 379 -18.51 12.29 6.57
CA ALA A 379 -19.52 12.35 5.52
C ALA A 379 -18.93 11.98 4.14
N ARG A 380 -17.78 12.57 3.79
CA ARG A 380 -17.10 12.27 2.53
C ARG A 380 -16.58 10.82 2.48
N ALA A 381 -16.10 10.26 3.58
CA ALA A 381 -15.69 8.85 3.63
C ALA A 381 -16.89 7.92 3.39
N ARG A 382 -18.05 8.21 3.98
CA ARG A 382 -19.30 7.47 3.70
C ARG A 382 -19.73 7.58 2.24
N GLU A 383 -19.63 8.77 1.64
CA GLU A 383 -19.94 8.99 0.23
C GLU A 383 -18.98 8.23 -0.70
N ALA A 384 -17.69 8.21 -0.36
CA ALA A 384 -16.66 7.51 -1.13
C ALA A 384 -16.94 6.00 -1.25
N ALA A 385 -17.67 5.40 -0.31
CA ALA A 385 -18.07 3.99 -0.40
C ALA A 385 -18.85 3.66 -1.68
N SER A 386 -19.59 4.63 -2.25
CA SER A 386 -20.32 4.46 -3.51
C SER A 386 -19.41 4.30 -4.72
N VAL A 387 -18.14 4.73 -4.62
CA VAL A 387 -17.10 4.51 -5.64
C VAL A 387 -16.23 3.34 -5.26
N PHE A 388 -15.67 3.34 -4.05
CA PHE A 388 -14.71 2.33 -3.60
C PHE A 388 -15.31 0.92 -3.50
N GLY A 389 -16.60 0.81 -3.19
CA GLY A 389 -17.34 -0.45 -3.07
C GLY A 389 -18.14 -0.84 -4.32
N ASP A 390 -18.16 -0.01 -5.38
CA ASP A 390 -18.91 -0.31 -6.60
C ASP A 390 -18.18 -1.32 -7.50
N ARG A 391 -18.46 -2.58 -7.24
CA ARG A 391 -17.85 -3.68 -8.02
C ARG A 391 -18.18 -3.62 -9.51
N LYS A 392 -19.40 -3.20 -9.88
CA LYS A 392 -19.78 -3.10 -11.30
C LYS A 392 -18.93 -2.08 -12.03
N LEU A 393 -18.67 -0.94 -11.39
CA LEU A 393 -17.76 0.06 -11.90
C LEU A 393 -16.37 -0.53 -12.13
N HIS A 394 -15.82 -1.23 -11.12
CA HIS A 394 -14.48 -1.78 -11.22
C HIS A 394 -14.38 -2.97 -12.19
N ASP A 395 -15.40 -3.81 -12.28
CA ASP A 395 -15.49 -4.88 -13.28
C ASP A 395 -15.54 -4.32 -14.71
N GLN A 396 -16.18 -3.15 -14.91
CA GLN A 396 -16.18 -2.47 -16.21
C GLN A 396 -14.76 -2.00 -16.59
N TYR A 397 -13.99 -1.41 -15.67
CA TYR A 397 -12.58 -1.04 -15.91
C TYR A 397 -11.73 -2.25 -16.31
N ILE A 398 -11.92 -3.39 -15.65
CA ILE A 398 -11.23 -4.65 -15.99
C ILE A 398 -11.63 -5.10 -17.40
N ALA A 399 -12.92 -5.04 -17.74
CA ALA A 399 -13.41 -5.41 -19.06
C ALA A 399 -12.83 -4.51 -20.17
N GLU A 400 -12.79 -3.20 -19.95
CA GLU A 400 -12.17 -2.24 -20.87
C GLU A 400 -10.68 -2.50 -21.08
N PHE A 401 -9.96 -2.81 -20.00
CA PHE A 401 -8.55 -3.19 -20.09
C PHE A 401 -8.35 -4.52 -20.85
N ALA A 402 -9.19 -5.52 -20.61
CA ALA A 402 -9.15 -6.80 -21.33
C ALA A 402 -9.42 -6.61 -22.83
N GLU A 403 -10.36 -5.74 -23.21
CA GLU A 403 -10.62 -5.40 -24.63
C GLU A 403 -9.43 -4.66 -25.27
N TYR A 404 -8.80 -3.74 -24.53
CA TYR A 404 -7.55 -3.09 -25.00
C TYR A 404 -6.48 -4.12 -25.32
N LEU A 405 -6.25 -5.11 -24.44
CA LEU A 405 -5.26 -6.16 -24.67
C LEU A 405 -5.61 -7.03 -25.90
N LYS A 406 -6.85 -7.38 -26.09
CA LYS A 406 -7.31 -8.15 -27.26
C LYS A 406 -7.05 -7.40 -28.57
N HIS A 407 -7.39 -6.12 -28.63
CA HIS A 407 -7.19 -5.31 -29.83
C HIS A 407 -5.71 -5.01 -30.14
N GLY A 408 -4.88 -4.85 -29.10
CA GLY A 408 -3.43 -4.64 -29.25
C GLY A 408 -2.71 -5.88 -29.80
N ALA A 409 -3.15 -7.07 -29.42
CA ALA A 409 -2.60 -8.32 -29.95
C ALA A 409 -2.87 -8.50 -31.46
N VAL A 410 -4.04 -8.05 -31.95
CA VAL A 410 -4.43 -8.15 -33.37
C VAL A 410 -3.62 -7.21 -34.29
N GLN A 411 -3.12 -6.09 -33.78
CA GLN A 411 -2.36 -5.11 -34.61
C GLN A 411 -0.88 -5.49 -34.80
N GLN A 412 -0.39 -6.48 -34.10
CA GLN A 412 1.01 -6.93 -34.13
C GLN A 412 1.22 -8.25 -34.87
N GLY A 413 0.16 -8.92 -35.29
CA GLY A 413 0.19 -10.12 -36.12
C GLY A 413 -0.06 -9.81 -37.58
#